data_32484c413a3a8b89bcea72b0d1f99058
#
_entry.id   32484c413a3a8b89bcea72b0d1f99058
#
_cell.length_a   1.000
_cell.length_b   1.000
_cell.length_c   1.000
_cell.angle_alpha   90.00
_cell.angle_beta   90.00
_cell.angle_gamma   90.00
#
_symmetry.space_group_name_H-M   'P 1'
#
loop_
_entity.id
_entity.type
_entity.pdbx_description
1 polymer ?
#
loop_
_entity_poly.entity_id
_entity_poly.type
_entity_poly.pdbx_seq_one_letter_code
_entity_poly.pdbx_strand_id
1 'polypeptide(L)'
;AETLKCLVGEHHGESEKARVLGLEIVSHMRARMDAESARRGLNFSLLATPAEGLSGRFVRIDKEKYGEIPGVTDREYYTNSFHIPVYYNISAFRKIKLEAPYHALTNGGHISYIELDGDPLKNLDAFEQIVRCMKEQGIGYGAINHPIDRDPKCGYTGIIDDECPCCHRKE
;
A
#
# COMPACT_ATOMS: atom_id res chain seq x y z
N ALA A 1 -2.29 6.63 -5.71
CA ALA A 1 -1.09 7.49 -5.77
C ALA A 1 -0.94 8.08 -7.19
N GLU A 2 -0.78 7.27 -8.21
CA GLU A 2 -0.48 7.69 -9.58
C GLU A 2 -1.61 8.53 -10.21
N THR A 3 -2.86 8.24 -9.91
CA THR A 3 -4.00 9.07 -10.32
C THR A 3 -3.86 10.51 -9.82
N LEU A 4 -3.45 10.69 -8.56
CA LEU A 4 -3.22 12.01 -7.99
C LEU A 4 -2.00 12.70 -8.62
N LYS A 5 -0.94 11.94 -8.93
CA LYS A 5 0.21 12.44 -9.71
C LYS A 5 -0.24 12.99 -11.06
N CYS A 6 -1.11 12.28 -11.79
CA CYS A 6 -1.66 12.77 -13.05
C CYS A 6 -2.51 14.03 -12.89
N LEU A 7 -3.31 14.14 -11.82
CA LEU A 7 -4.27 15.22 -11.66
C LEU A 7 -3.67 16.51 -11.07
N VAL A 8 -2.73 16.36 -10.11
CA VAL A 8 -2.22 17.51 -9.34
C VAL A 8 -0.70 17.52 -9.18
N GLY A 9 0.02 16.58 -9.80
CA GLY A 9 1.48 16.50 -9.79
C GLY A 9 2.09 15.82 -8.56
N GLU A 10 1.30 15.53 -7.52
CA GLU A 10 1.74 14.98 -6.24
C GLU A 10 0.78 13.88 -5.80
N HIS A 11 1.26 12.90 -5.02
CA HIS A 11 0.38 11.91 -4.39
C HIS A 11 0.03 12.30 -2.94
N HIS A 12 -0.94 11.61 -2.36
CA HIS A 12 -1.51 11.91 -1.04
C HIS A 12 -0.53 11.78 0.15
N GLY A 13 0.65 11.23 -0.05
CA GLY A 13 1.74 11.24 0.95
C GLY A 13 2.60 12.50 0.89
N GLU A 14 2.60 13.19 -0.25
CA GLU A 14 3.47 14.35 -0.51
C GLU A 14 2.82 15.67 -0.11
N SER A 15 1.53 15.86 -0.38
CA SER A 15 0.86 17.12 -0.07
C SER A 15 -0.56 16.95 0.49
N GLU A 16 -0.97 17.94 1.25
CA GLU A 16 -2.33 18.02 1.82
C GLU A 16 -3.38 18.19 0.71
N LYS A 17 -3.07 18.95 -0.34
CA LYS A 17 -3.96 19.13 -1.49
C LYS A 17 -4.27 17.79 -2.17
N ALA A 18 -3.24 16.99 -2.42
CA ALA A 18 -3.42 15.65 -3.01
C ALA A 18 -4.14 14.70 -2.04
N ARG A 19 -3.88 14.81 -0.74
CA ARG A 19 -4.58 14.03 0.28
C ARG A 19 -6.07 14.31 0.31
N VAL A 20 -6.45 15.57 0.34
CA VAL A 20 -7.88 15.99 0.32
C VAL A 20 -8.57 15.49 -0.93
N LEU A 21 -7.97 15.72 -2.12
CA LEU A 21 -8.53 15.25 -3.38
C LEU A 21 -8.68 13.73 -3.42
N GLY A 22 -7.69 12.97 -2.90
CA GLY A 22 -7.77 11.52 -2.82
C GLY A 22 -8.94 11.04 -1.96
N LEU A 23 -9.16 11.66 -0.81
CA LEU A 23 -10.30 11.35 0.06
C LEU A 23 -11.64 11.75 -0.58
N GLU A 24 -11.72 12.89 -1.27
CA GLU A 24 -12.92 13.31 -2.01
C GLU A 24 -13.28 12.30 -3.10
N ILE A 25 -12.31 11.82 -3.90
CA ILE A 25 -12.54 10.83 -4.94
C ILE A 25 -13.12 9.54 -4.34
N VAL A 26 -12.48 8.99 -3.30
CA VAL A 26 -12.90 7.72 -2.69
C VAL A 26 -14.23 7.88 -1.94
N SER A 27 -14.47 9.03 -1.29
CA SER A 27 -15.76 9.34 -0.66
C SER A 27 -16.88 9.42 -1.69
N HIS A 28 -16.63 10.04 -2.85
CA HIS A 28 -17.62 10.07 -3.94
C HIS A 28 -17.93 8.65 -4.45
N MET A 29 -16.90 7.83 -4.67
CA MET A 29 -17.09 6.43 -5.07
C MET A 29 -17.93 5.66 -4.04
N ARG A 30 -17.66 5.83 -2.74
CA ARG A 30 -18.42 5.20 -1.67
C ARG A 30 -19.88 5.65 -1.68
N ALA A 31 -20.14 6.95 -1.75
CA ALA A 31 -21.50 7.49 -1.80
C ALA A 31 -22.28 6.94 -3.01
N ARG A 32 -21.63 6.76 -4.16
CA ARG A 32 -22.24 6.13 -5.36
C ARG A 32 -22.62 4.70 -5.11
N MET A 33 -21.80 3.90 -4.43
CA MET A 33 -22.12 2.51 -4.10
C MET A 33 -23.30 2.42 -3.13
N ASP A 34 -23.33 3.27 -2.10
CA ASP A 34 -24.42 3.32 -1.13
C ASP A 34 -25.75 3.73 -1.81
N ALA A 35 -25.73 4.72 -2.69
CA ALA A 35 -26.90 5.13 -3.45
C ALA A 35 -27.44 4.03 -4.41
N GLU A 36 -26.52 3.32 -5.10
CA GLU A 36 -26.92 2.18 -5.96
C GLU A 36 -27.47 1.02 -5.12
N SER A 37 -26.92 0.74 -3.95
CA SER A 37 -27.44 -0.25 -3.02
C SER A 37 -28.89 0.04 -2.64
N ALA A 38 -29.15 1.27 -2.24
CA ALA A 38 -30.50 1.73 -1.88
C ALA A 38 -31.46 1.69 -3.08
N ARG A 39 -31.02 2.13 -4.26
CA ARG A 39 -31.84 2.20 -5.46
C ARG A 39 -32.25 0.82 -5.99
N ARG A 40 -31.35 -0.17 -5.90
CA ARG A 40 -31.56 -1.51 -6.50
C ARG A 40 -31.98 -2.57 -5.49
N GLY A 41 -31.92 -2.30 -4.20
CA GLY A 41 -32.13 -3.32 -3.15
C GLY A 41 -31.05 -4.40 -3.15
N LEU A 42 -29.83 -4.08 -3.63
CA LEU A 42 -28.68 -4.98 -3.70
C LEU A 42 -27.56 -4.43 -2.84
N ASN A 43 -26.65 -5.28 -2.42
CA ASN A 43 -25.48 -4.86 -1.64
C ASN A 43 -24.29 -4.59 -2.56
N PHE A 44 -24.04 -3.32 -2.85
CA PHE A 44 -22.80 -2.87 -3.50
C PHE A 44 -21.83 -2.34 -2.45
N SER A 45 -20.57 -2.65 -2.61
CA SER A 45 -19.50 -2.20 -1.71
C SER A 45 -18.31 -1.65 -2.47
N LEU A 46 -17.51 -0.82 -1.82
CA LEU A 46 -16.26 -0.33 -2.35
C LEU A 46 -15.11 -1.15 -1.76
N LEU A 47 -14.31 -1.79 -2.63
CA LEU A 47 -13.18 -2.62 -2.26
C LEU A 47 -11.86 -1.94 -2.60
N ALA A 48 -10.95 -1.90 -1.64
CA ALA A 48 -9.55 -1.57 -1.85
C ALA A 48 -8.78 -2.86 -2.19
N THR A 49 -8.77 -3.23 -3.48
CA THR A 49 -8.23 -4.50 -3.95
C THR A 49 -6.70 -4.54 -3.86
N PRO A 50 -6.09 -5.57 -3.24
CA PRO A 50 -4.66 -5.85 -3.35
C PRO A 50 -4.37 -6.47 -4.71
N ALA A 51 -4.17 -5.65 -5.73
CA ALA A 51 -4.08 -6.06 -7.13
C ALA A 51 -2.65 -6.42 -7.56
N GLU A 52 -1.99 -7.33 -6.86
CA GLU A 52 -0.56 -7.66 -7.01
C GLU A 52 -0.15 -7.94 -8.47
N GLY A 53 -0.78 -8.90 -9.13
CA GLY A 53 -0.47 -9.23 -10.52
C GLY A 53 -0.99 -8.20 -11.54
N LEU A 54 -2.06 -7.47 -11.24
CA LEU A 54 -2.65 -6.49 -12.14
C LEU A 54 -1.89 -5.16 -12.14
N SER A 55 -1.29 -4.77 -11.03
CA SER A 55 -0.55 -3.50 -10.92
C SER A 55 0.60 -3.43 -11.92
N GLY A 56 1.40 -4.49 -12.04
CA GLY A 56 2.48 -4.57 -13.03
C GLY A 56 1.97 -4.73 -14.48
N ARG A 57 0.86 -5.47 -14.67
CA ARG A 57 0.27 -5.63 -16.00
C ARG A 57 -0.27 -4.31 -16.55
N PHE A 58 -0.96 -3.54 -15.74
CA PHE A 58 -1.56 -2.29 -16.20
C PHE A 58 -0.53 -1.22 -16.49
N VAL A 59 0.53 -1.09 -15.68
CA VAL A 59 1.59 -0.13 -15.99
C VAL A 59 2.27 -0.43 -17.33
N ARG A 60 2.47 -1.72 -17.68
CA ARG A 60 3.03 -2.10 -19.00
C ARG A 60 2.12 -1.69 -20.15
N ILE A 61 0.82 -1.97 -20.04
CA ILE A 61 -0.18 -1.60 -21.05
C ILE A 61 -0.23 -0.07 -21.22
N ASP A 62 -0.24 0.66 -20.12
CA ASP A 62 -0.32 2.12 -20.16
C ASP A 62 0.99 2.74 -20.67
N LYS A 63 2.14 2.16 -20.33
CA LYS A 63 3.44 2.57 -20.88
C LYS A 63 3.54 2.35 -22.40
N GLU A 64 3.02 1.23 -22.89
CA GLU A 64 2.94 0.97 -24.36
C GLU A 64 2.01 1.96 -25.07
N LYS A 65 0.89 2.33 -24.43
CA LYS A 65 -0.14 3.18 -25.02
C LYS A 65 0.16 4.69 -24.91
N TYR A 66 0.70 5.12 -23.81
CA TYR A 66 0.85 6.54 -23.45
C TYR A 66 2.30 6.98 -23.28
N GLY A 67 3.25 6.05 -23.35
CA GLY A 67 4.67 6.31 -23.10
C GLY A 67 5.03 6.33 -21.63
N GLU A 68 6.28 6.65 -21.37
CA GLU A 68 6.79 6.81 -20.00
C GLU A 68 6.43 8.20 -19.47
N ILE A 69 5.63 8.21 -18.39
CA ILE A 69 5.18 9.43 -17.70
C ILE A 69 5.83 9.43 -16.32
N PRO A 70 6.70 10.42 -16.00
CA PRO A 70 7.39 10.50 -14.71
C PRO A 70 6.43 10.49 -13.52
N GLY A 71 6.71 9.61 -12.54
CA GLY A 71 5.90 9.42 -11.34
C GLY A 71 4.58 8.68 -11.58
N VAL A 72 4.32 8.18 -12.81
CA VAL A 72 3.09 7.46 -13.17
C VAL A 72 3.42 6.11 -13.80
N THR A 73 4.04 6.09 -15.00
CA THR A 73 4.35 4.85 -15.73
C THR A 73 5.85 4.53 -15.78
N ASP A 74 6.68 5.28 -15.09
CA ASP A 74 8.15 5.13 -15.05
C ASP A 74 8.64 3.99 -14.13
N ARG A 75 7.71 3.26 -13.50
CA ARG A 75 8.00 2.12 -12.62
C ARG A 75 7.45 0.82 -13.19
N GLU A 76 7.74 -0.29 -12.53
CA GLU A 76 7.34 -1.61 -12.97
C GLU A 76 5.90 -1.99 -12.55
N TYR A 77 5.32 -1.25 -11.60
CA TYR A 77 3.97 -1.49 -11.08
C TYR A 77 3.33 -0.20 -10.57
N TYR A 78 2.00 -0.17 -10.57
CA TYR A 78 1.21 0.86 -9.89
C TYR A 78 1.08 0.57 -8.40
N THR A 79 0.99 1.62 -7.61
CA THR A 79 0.66 1.49 -6.19
C THR A 79 -0.74 0.93 -6.02
N ASN A 80 -0.88 -0.11 -5.19
CA ASN A 80 -2.17 -0.71 -4.92
C ASN A 80 -3.10 0.23 -4.15
N SER A 81 -4.37 0.25 -4.58
CA SER A 81 -5.50 0.93 -3.94
C SER A 81 -5.16 2.35 -3.41
N PHE A 82 -5.35 2.61 -2.12
CA PHE A 82 -5.09 3.88 -1.46
C PHE A 82 -3.72 3.96 -0.78
N HIS A 83 -2.82 3.00 -0.99
CA HIS A 83 -1.54 2.97 -0.28
C HIS A 83 -0.64 4.16 -0.63
N ILE A 84 0.15 4.56 0.35
CA ILE A 84 1.34 5.37 0.10
C ILE A 84 2.36 4.47 -0.63
N PRO A 85 2.97 4.94 -1.73
CA PRO A 85 3.93 4.14 -2.48
C PRO A 85 5.07 3.62 -1.60
N VAL A 86 5.43 2.35 -1.78
CA VAL A 86 6.49 1.69 -0.98
C VAL A 86 7.82 2.41 -1.09
N TYR A 87 8.14 2.96 -2.26
CA TYR A 87 9.37 3.70 -2.51
C TYR A 87 9.41 5.09 -1.85
N TYR A 88 8.29 5.58 -1.32
CA TYR A 88 8.23 6.90 -0.69
C TYR A 88 8.71 6.82 0.75
N ASN A 89 9.78 7.57 1.05
CA ASN A 89 10.35 7.58 2.38
C ASN A 89 9.42 8.27 3.39
N ILE A 90 8.77 7.47 4.22
CA ILE A 90 7.81 7.91 5.22
C ILE A 90 7.86 7.00 6.45
N SER A 91 7.69 7.57 7.64
CA SER A 91 7.61 6.73 8.85
C SER A 91 6.31 5.91 8.88
N ALA A 92 6.38 4.71 9.48
CA ALA A 92 5.22 3.83 9.65
C ALA A 92 4.02 4.56 10.28
N PHE A 93 4.26 5.35 11.32
CA PHE A 93 3.21 6.12 12.03
C PHE A 93 2.53 7.16 11.13
N ARG A 94 3.30 7.85 10.28
CA ARG A 94 2.74 8.81 9.33
C ARG A 94 1.97 8.12 8.21
N LYS A 95 2.50 7.01 7.69
CA LYS A 95 1.80 6.17 6.70
C LYS A 95 0.45 5.70 7.21
N ILE A 96 0.41 5.12 8.42
CA ILE A 96 -0.82 4.68 9.08
C ILE A 96 -1.86 5.81 9.16
N LYS A 97 -1.46 7.00 9.63
CA LYS A 97 -2.35 8.17 9.76
C LYS A 97 -2.91 8.64 8.41
N LEU A 98 -2.15 8.54 7.33
CA LEU A 98 -2.57 8.95 5.99
C LEU A 98 -3.49 7.92 5.33
N GLU A 99 -3.28 6.64 5.57
CA GLU A 99 -4.10 5.56 5.01
C GLU A 99 -5.39 5.30 5.79
N ALA A 100 -5.38 5.49 7.10
CA ALA A 100 -6.50 5.19 7.99
C ALA A 100 -7.87 5.75 7.55
N PRO A 101 -7.99 7.01 7.07
CA PRO A 101 -9.29 7.55 6.65
C PRO A 101 -9.94 6.78 5.49
N TYR A 102 -9.16 6.10 4.65
CA TYR A 102 -9.67 5.30 3.54
C TYR A 102 -10.32 3.99 3.99
N HIS A 103 -9.94 3.45 5.17
CA HIS A 103 -10.50 2.22 5.70
C HIS A 103 -12.00 2.32 5.94
N ALA A 104 -12.48 3.43 6.51
CA ALA A 104 -13.90 3.68 6.71
C ALA A 104 -14.69 3.80 5.40
N LEU A 105 -14.04 4.20 4.31
CA LEU A 105 -14.67 4.38 3.01
C LEU A 105 -14.75 3.08 2.18
N THR A 106 -13.89 2.12 2.45
CA THR A 106 -13.75 0.87 1.68
C THR A 106 -14.37 -0.31 2.41
N ASN A 107 -15.70 -0.33 2.51
CA ASN A 107 -16.47 -1.32 3.27
C ASN A 107 -16.52 -2.73 2.64
N GLY A 108 -16.07 -2.88 1.41
CA GLY A 108 -15.93 -4.18 0.74
C GLY A 108 -14.66 -4.95 1.13
N GLY A 109 -13.75 -4.28 1.77
CA GLY A 109 -12.46 -4.82 2.22
C GLY A 109 -11.30 -3.87 1.97
N HIS A 110 -10.32 -3.94 2.83
CA HIS A 110 -9.12 -3.11 2.79
C HIS A 110 -8.01 -3.75 3.62
N ILE A 111 -6.77 -3.37 3.36
CA ILE A 111 -5.61 -3.74 4.15
C ILE A 111 -4.59 -2.61 4.07
N SER A 112 -3.88 -2.33 5.16
CA SER A 112 -2.66 -1.50 5.15
C SER A 112 -1.45 -2.36 5.44
N TYR A 113 -0.39 -2.18 4.64
CA TYR A 113 0.89 -2.85 4.81
C TYR A 113 1.91 -1.87 5.39
N ILE A 114 2.62 -2.31 6.42
CA ILE A 114 3.78 -1.62 6.97
C ILE A 114 5.00 -2.49 6.71
N GLU A 115 5.92 -1.95 5.93
CA GLU A 115 7.19 -2.59 5.65
C GLU A 115 8.18 -2.19 6.74
N LEU A 116 8.72 -3.18 7.44
CA LEU A 116 9.81 -3.00 8.41
C LEU A 116 11.12 -3.49 7.80
N ASP A 117 12.15 -2.70 8.03
CA ASP A 117 13.52 -3.13 7.75
C ASP A 117 14.06 -3.96 8.93
N GLY A 118 14.61 -5.13 8.60
CA GLY A 118 15.21 -6.04 9.57
C GLY A 118 14.24 -6.90 10.37
N ASP A 119 14.78 -7.54 11.39
CA ASP A 119 14.07 -8.52 12.22
C ASP A 119 13.24 -7.84 13.32
N PRO A 120 11.90 -7.93 13.28
CA PRO A 120 11.04 -7.33 14.29
C PRO A 120 11.23 -7.89 15.70
N LEU A 121 11.81 -9.09 15.85
CA LEU A 121 12.12 -9.67 17.17
C LEU A 121 13.20 -8.89 17.92
N LYS A 122 14.02 -8.11 17.21
CA LYS A 122 15.05 -7.28 17.82
C LYS A 122 14.48 -6.02 18.50
N ASN A 123 13.24 -5.64 18.23
CA ASN A 123 12.59 -4.47 18.82
C ASN A 123 11.07 -4.66 18.95
N LEU A 124 10.66 -5.49 19.89
CA LEU A 124 9.24 -5.79 20.15
C LEU A 124 8.45 -4.57 20.61
N ASP A 125 9.09 -3.62 21.32
CA ASP A 125 8.43 -2.39 21.77
C ASP A 125 8.02 -1.51 20.57
N ALA A 126 8.88 -1.37 19.59
CA ALA A 126 8.55 -0.64 18.35
C ALA A 126 7.44 -1.35 17.57
N PHE A 127 7.47 -2.68 17.51
CA PHE A 127 6.43 -3.47 16.88
C PHE A 127 5.07 -3.27 17.57
N GLU A 128 5.03 -3.34 18.90
CA GLU A 128 3.81 -3.09 19.70
C GLU A 128 3.27 -1.68 19.46
N GLN A 129 4.14 -0.66 19.42
CA GLN A 129 3.73 0.73 19.14
C GLN A 129 3.07 0.88 17.78
N ILE A 130 3.56 0.19 16.74
CA ILE A 130 2.94 0.18 15.41
C ILE A 130 1.55 -0.43 15.47
N VAL A 131 1.39 -1.58 16.11
CA VAL A 131 0.08 -2.25 16.27
C VAL A 131 -0.90 -1.38 17.05
N ARG A 132 -0.46 -0.73 18.13
CA ARG A 132 -1.27 0.22 18.89
C ARG A 132 -1.69 1.41 18.02
N CYS A 133 -0.77 1.98 17.25
CA CYS A 133 -1.09 3.07 16.35
C CYS A 133 -2.12 2.65 15.30
N MET A 134 -2.00 1.48 14.70
CA MET A 134 -3.02 0.94 13.79
C MET A 134 -4.39 0.90 14.43
N LYS A 135 -4.49 0.37 15.64
CA LYS A 135 -5.75 0.30 16.41
C LYS A 135 -6.31 1.69 16.69
N GLU A 136 -5.48 2.61 17.18
CA GLU A 136 -5.90 3.97 17.55
C GLU A 136 -6.35 4.79 16.36
N GLN A 137 -5.75 4.57 15.18
CA GLN A 137 -6.11 5.26 13.95
C GLN A 137 -7.29 4.61 13.21
N GLY A 138 -7.80 3.46 13.67
CA GLY A 138 -8.94 2.78 13.07
C GLY A 138 -8.58 1.99 11.80
N ILE A 139 -7.37 1.46 11.71
CA ILE A 139 -7.00 0.49 10.65
C ILE A 139 -7.84 -0.77 10.86
N GLY A 140 -8.70 -1.10 9.92
CA GLY A 140 -9.59 -2.25 10.00
C GLY A 140 -8.86 -3.59 9.81
N TYR A 141 -7.87 -3.60 8.93
CA TYR A 141 -6.97 -4.73 8.71
C TYR A 141 -5.58 -4.21 8.35
N GLY A 142 -4.58 -4.62 9.11
CA GLY A 142 -3.18 -4.26 8.89
C GLY A 142 -2.27 -5.47 8.89
N ALA A 143 -1.21 -5.41 8.09
CA ALA A 143 -0.14 -6.38 8.08
C ALA A 143 1.20 -5.67 8.27
N ILE A 144 2.11 -6.32 8.96
CA ILE A 144 3.48 -5.88 9.13
C ILE A 144 4.35 -6.88 8.41
N ASN A 145 5.02 -6.41 7.35
CA ASN A 145 5.92 -7.20 6.54
C ASN A 145 7.36 -6.90 6.94
N HIS A 146 8.20 -7.92 6.90
CA HIS A 146 9.64 -7.80 7.03
C HIS A 146 10.31 -8.74 6.02
N PRO A 147 11.56 -8.46 5.61
CA PRO A 147 12.29 -9.32 4.69
C PRO A 147 12.40 -10.74 5.22
N ILE A 148 12.08 -11.71 4.38
CA ILE A 148 12.36 -13.14 4.61
C ILE A 148 12.94 -13.67 3.32
N ASP A 149 14.25 -13.92 3.34
CA ASP A 149 15.00 -14.46 2.22
C ASP A 149 15.12 -15.97 2.31
N ARG A 150 15.33 -16.59 1.17
CA ARG A 150 15.61 -18.02 1.10
C ARG A 150 16.82 -18.28 0.21
N ASP A 151 17.88 -18.82 0.77
CA ASP A 151 19.00 -19.30 -0.02
C ASP A 151 18.62 -20.60 -0.74
N PRO A 152 18.58 -20.62 -2.09
CA PRO A 152 18.19 -21.80 -2.84
C PRO A 152 19.22 -22.94 -2.78
N LYS A 153 20.46 -22.66 -2.35
CA LYS A 153 21.55 -23.64 -2.27
C LYS A 153 21.51 -24.45 -0.99
N CYS A 154 21.38 -23.77 0.16
CA CYS A 154 21.38 -24.45 1.46
C CYS A 154 19.99 -24.58 2.09
N GLY A 155 18.97 -23.92 1.54
CA GLY A 155 17.61 -23.93 2.04
C GLY A 155 17.39 -23.06 3.28
N TYR A 156 18.37 -22.26 3.70
CA TYR A 156 18.20 -21.30 4.79
C TYR A 156 17.03 -20.37 4.50
N THR A 157 16.21 -20.13 5.51
CA THR A 157 15.11 -19.16 5.45
C THR A 157 15.24 -18.22 6.63
N GLY A 158 15.33 -16.92 6.35
CA GLY A 158 15.52 -15.87 7.33
C GLY A 158 16.00 -14.60 6.67
N ILE A 159 16.52 -13.65 7.44
CA ILE A 159 17.11 -12.44 6.88
C ILE A 159 18.51 -12.76 6.35
N ILE A 160 18.73 -12.49 5.08
CA ILE A 160 20.03 -12.55 4.42
C ILE A 160 20.34 -11.12 3.98
N ASP A 161 21.37 -10.54 4.57
CA ASP A 161 21.88 -9.23 4.13
C ASP A 161 22.82 -9.44 2.92
N ASP A 162 24.14 -9.29 3.09
CA ASP A 162 25.12 -9.49 2.02
C ASP A 162 25.58 -10.94 1.87
N GLU A 163 25.38 -11.76 2.88
CA GLU A 163 25.90 -13.11 2.96
C GLU A 163 24.96 -14.04 3.73
N CYS A 164 24.71 -15.23 3.16
CA CYS A 164 23.89 -16.24 3.83
C CYS A 164 24.52 -16.70 5.14
N PRO A 165 23.86 -16.57 6.29
CA PRO A 165 24.42 -16.94 7.59
C PRO A 165 24.68 -18.45 7.75
N CYS A 166 24.12 -19.28 6.87
CA CYS A 166 24.27 -20.75 6.90
C CYS A 166 25.44 -21.24 6.03
N CYS A 167 25.53 -20.79 4.79
CA CYS A 167 26.49 -21.33 3.83
C CYS A 167 27.51 -20.29 3.32
N HIS A 168 27.46 -19.06 3.83
CA HIS A 168 28.36 -17.96 3.50
C HIS A 168 28.41 -17.59 2.01
N ARG A 169 27.36 -17.93 1.27
CA ARG A 169 27.20 -17.48 -0.11
C ARG A 169 26.81 -15.98 -0.12
N LYS A 170 27.47 -15.22 -0.97
CA LYS A 170 27.06 -13.85 -1.32
C LYS A 170 26.06 -13.89 -2.46
N GLU A 171 25.09 -12.98 -2.46
CA GLU A 171 24.20 -12.76 -3.59
C GLU A 171 24.93 -12.10 -4.77
#